data_eaebdf78e165808c0736f19bb1d203f3
#
_entry.id   eaebdf78e165808c0736f19bb1d203f3
#
_cell.length_a   1.000
_cell.length_b   1.000
_cell.length_c   1.000
_cell.angle_alpha   90.00
_cell.angle_beta   90.00
_cell.angle_gamma   90.00
#
_symmetry.space_group_name_H-M   'P 1'
#
loop_
_entity.id
_entity.type
_entity.pdbx_description
1 polymer ?
#
loop_
_entity_poly.entity_id
_entity_poly.type
_entity_poly.pdbx_seq_one_letter_code
_entity_poly.pdbx_strand_id
1 'polypeptide(L)'
;MSTQQTAVRAIIFDLGNVLLPFDHGKMTQQLAAVLQADPSELATFLFGPDEWFLKLENGDFPLDEAHRRLCERFADCSLDAFANAGGDIFVYDEPMHRLTRTLKELGLRLVLLSNTSALHIDYVRRTYNTLEPFDELTLSYQVQASKPDSAIYRHAIGQAGCEATECLFIDDRADNIAGAEAVGLRSHLFRGIGELLPWLRSQGVAV
;
A
#
# COMPACT_ATOMS: atom_id res chain seq x y z
N MET A 1 38.53 7.81 0.64
CA MET A 1 38.10 6.41 0.82
C MET A 1 36.79 6.29 0.07
N SER A 2 36.81 5.51 -1.03
CA SER A 2 35.55 5.24 -1.77
C SER A 2 34.70 4.34 -0.89
N THR A 3 33.61 4.86 -0.35
CA THR A 3 32.58 4.04 0.33
C THR A 3 31.98 3.16 -0.77
N GLN A 4 32.33 1.89 -0.75
CA GLN A 4 31.77 0.90 -1.65
C GLN A 4 30.27 0.86 -1.36
N GLN A 5 29.43 1.35 -2.27
CA GLN A 5 27.99 1.36 -2.10
C GLN A 5 27.49 -0.08 -2.01
N THR A 6 26.75 -0.41 -0.97
CA THR A 6 26.18 -1.74 -0.78
C THR A 6 25.25 -2.08 -1.96
N ALA A 7 25.44 -3.25 -2.56
CA ALA A 7 24.64 -3.70 -3.69
C ALA A 7 23.17 -3.83 -3.28
N VAL A 8 22.26 -3.36 -4.14
CA VAL A 8 20.83 -3.51 -3.95
C VAL A 8 20.41 -4.95 -4.23
N ARG A 9 19.68 -5.56 -3.32
CA ARG A 9 19.14 -6.92 -3.44
C ARG A 9 17.61 -6.96 -3.45
N ALA A 10 16.99 -6.00 -2.76
CA ALA A 10 15.54 -5.93 -2.69
C ALA A 10 15.02 -4.49 -2.81
N ILE A 11 13.80 -4.36 -3.31
CA ILE A 11 13.06 -3.09 -3.33
C ILE A 11 11.71 -3.31 -2.68
N ILE A 12 11.41 -2.44 -1.72
CA ILE A 12 10.16 -2.42 -0.97
C ILE A 12 9.33 -1.23 -1.49
N PHE A 13 8.13 -1.50 -1.99
CA PHE A 13 7.24 -0.49 -2.55
C PHE A 13 6.00 -0.29 -1.69
N ASP A 14 5.58 0.95 -1.51
CA ASP A 14 4.19 1.22 -1.15
C ASP A 14 3.25 0.93 -2.32
N LEU A 15 1.95 0.76 -2.01
CA LEU A 15 0.89 0.53 -2.99
C LEU A 15 0.27 1.86 -3.45
N GLY A 16 -0.34 2.57 -2.51
CA GLY A 16 -1.14 3.76 -2.78
C GLY A 16 -0.30 4.94 -3.26
N ASN A 17 -0.72 5.60 -4.34
CA ASN A 17 -0.02 6.73 -4.97
C ASN A 17 1.43 6.45 -5.39
N VAL A 18 1.92 5.22 -5.23
CA VAL A 18 3.22 4.76 -5.75
C VAL A 18 3.00 3.80 -6.91
N LEU A 19 2.33 2.67 -6.67
CA LEU A 19 2.03 1.67 -7.70
C LEU A 19 0.65 1.89 -8.34
N LEU A 20 -0.32 2.34 -7.55
CA LEU A 20 -1.69 2.60 -7.98
C LEU A 20 -2.19 3.90 -7.34
N PRO A 21 -2.40 4.97 -8.10
CA PRO A 21 -3.17 6.12 -7.62
C PRO A 21 -4.54 5.69 -7.12
N PHE A 22 -5.04 6.31 -6.06
CA PHE A 22 -6.36 5.99 -5.48
C PHE A 22 -7.11 7.24 -5.02
N ASP A 23 -8.44 7.09 -4.84
CA ASP A 23 -9.35 8.16 -4.43
C ASP A 23 -10.34 7.70 -3.36
N HIS A 24 -10.14 8.08 -2.10
CA HIS A 24 -11.07 7.83 -1.00
C HIS A 24 -12.40 8.60 -1.14
N GLY A 25 -12.42 9.72 -1.86
CA GLY A 25 -13.66 10.44 -2.18
C GLY A 25 -14.57 9.59 -3.09
N LYS A 26 -13.98 8.92 -4.10
CA LYS A 26 -14.68 7.94 -4.95
C LYS A 26 -15.24 6.80 -4.09
N MET A 27 -14.43 6.25 -3.17
CA MET A 27 -14.88 5.20 -2.24
C MET A 27 -16.11 5.63 -1.44
N THR A 28 -16.04 6.81 -0.82
CA THR A 28 -17.14 7.32 0.00
C THR A 28 -18.42 7.48 -0.81
N GLN A 29 -18.35 8.02 -2.03
CA GLN A 29 -19.51 8.19 -2.90
C GLN A 29 -20.12 6.84 -3.31
N GLN A 30 -19.31 5.88 -3.67
CA GLN A 30 -19.77 4.54 -4.07
C GLN A 30 -20.39 3.77 -2.90
N LEU A 31 -19.73 3.79 -1.74
CA LEU A 31 -20.27 3.18 -0.52
C LEU A 31 -21.56 3.86 -0.07
N ALA A 32 -21.64 5.19 -0.14
CA ALA A 32 -22.88 5.92 0.18
C ALA A 32 -24.05 5.51 -0.72
N ALA A 33 -23.78 5.27 -2.00
CA ALA A 33 -24.81 4.82 -2.95
C ALA A 33 -25.36 3.42 -2.61
N VAL A 34 -24.49 2.45 -2.28
CA VAL A 34 -24.93 1.08 -1.95
C VAL A 34 -25.53 0.97 -0.55
N LEU A 35 -25.10 1.81 0.40
CA LEU A 35 -25.60 1.88 1.78
C LEU A 35 -26.77 2.85 1.95
N GLN A 36 -27.22 3.51 0.87
CA GLN A 36 -28.28 4.54 0.89
C GLN A 36 -28.02 5.62 1.97
N ALA A 37 -26.75 5.99 2.13
CA ALA A 37 -26.29 6.93 3.14
C ALA A 37 -26.04 8.33 2.53
N ASP A 38 -26.06 9.37 3.36
CA ASP A 38 -25.52 10.67 2.98
C ASP A 38 -23.99 10.58 2.91
N PRO A 39 -23.36 11.00 1.80
CA PRO A 39 -21.90 10.89 1.64
C PRO A 39 -21.09 11.62 2.72
N SER A 40 -21.58 12.75 3.23
CA SER A 40 -20.89 13.52 4.28
C SER A 40 -21.00 12.84 5.64
N GLU A 41 -22.16 12.23 5.94
CA GLU A 41 -22.34 11.43 7.14
C GLU A 41 -21.43 10.18 7.10
N LEU A 42 -21.41 9.48 5.98
CA LEU A 42 -20.54 8.33 5.79
C LEU A 42 -19.07 8.69 5.89
N ALA A 43 -18.62 9.79 5.25
CA ALA A 43 -17.24 10.28 5.37
C ALA A 43 -16.87 10.56 6.83
N THR A 44 -17.75 11.19 7.58
CA THR A 44 -17.55 11.46 9.01
C THR A 44 -17.44 10.17 9.82
N PHE A 45 -18.24 9.16 9.50
CA PHE A 45 -18.16 7.85 10.15
C PHE A 45 -16.83 7.13 9.82
N LEU A 46 -16.42 7.12 8.55
CA LEU A 46 -15.22 6.39 8.11
C LEU A 46 -13.93 7.06 8.60
N PHE A 47 -13.83 8.38 8.46
CA PHE A 47 -12.58 9.12 8.64
C PHE A 47 -12.61 10.12 9.81
N GLY A 48 -13.68 10.12 10.59
CA GLY A 48 -13.85 11.01 11.76
C GLY A 48 -13.08 10.53 12.99
N PRO A 49 -13.42 11.10 14.17
CA PRO A 49 -12.67 10.89 15.42
C PRO A 49 -12.56 9.44 15.89
N ASP A 50 -13.51 8.59 15.48
CA ASP A 50 -13.52 7.16 15.85
C ASP A 50 -12.51 6.33 15.04
N GLU A 51 -11.87 6.93 14.03
CA GLU A 51 -10.80 6.30 13.21
C GLU A 51 -11.23 4.94 12.64
N TRP A 52 -12.50 4.81 12.26
CA TRP A 52 -13.09 3.53 11.86
C TRP A 52 -12.32 2.88 10.70
N PHE A 53 -11.98 3.69 9.68
CA PHE A 53 -11.26 3.20 8.51
C PHE A 53 -9.81 2.81 8.85
N LEU A 54 -9.15 3.58 9.70
CA LEU A 54 -7.81 3.25 10.20
C LEU A 54 -7.82 1.92 10.99
N LYS A 55 -8.84 1.68 11.80
CA LYS A 55 -9.01 0.40 12.50
C LYS A 55 -9.17 -0.78 11.55
N LEU A 56 -9.89 -0.60 10.44
CA LEU A 56 -9.99 -1.62 9.39
C LEU A 56 -8.62 -1.89 8.74
N GLU A 57 -7.84 -0.85 8.44
CA GLU A 57 -6.48 -0.98 7.89
C GLU A 57 -5.47 -1.55 8.89
N ASN A 58 -5.71 -1.42 10.18
CA ASN A 58 -4.89 -2.05 11.22
C ASN A 58 -5.30 -3.50 11.51
N GLY A 59 -6.42 -3.97 10.94
CA GLY A 59 -6.91 -5.32 11.17
C GLY A 59 -7.61 -5.51 12.51
N ASP A 60 -8.11 -4.43 13.13
CA ASP A 60 -8.83 -4.49 14.42
C ASP A 60 -10.13 -5.30 14.31
N PHE A 61 -10.68 -5.39 13.10
CA PHE A 61 -11.81 -6.24 12.76
C PHE A 61 -11.76 -6.71 11.30
N PRO A 62 -12.30 -7.89 10.98
CA PRO A 62 -12.32 -8.43 9.63
C PRO A 62 -13.34 -7.74 8.73
N LEU A 63 -13.25 -7.99 7.40
CA LEU A 63 -14.07 -7.35 6.38
C LEU A 63 -15.58 -7.60 6.53
N ASP A 64 -15.97 -8.80 6.91
CA ASP A 64 -17.37 -9.18 7.15
C ASP A 64 -17.97 -8.41 8.34
N GLU A 65 -17.20 -8.21 9.39
CA GLU A 65 -17.57 -7.36 10.51
C GLU A 65 -17.68 -5.89 10.11
N ALA A 66 -16.77 -5.40 9.27
CA ALA A 66 -16.85 -4.05 8.71
C ALA A 66 -18.14 -3.85 7.90
N HIS A 67 -18.47 -4.80 7.04
CA HIS A 67 -19.70 -4.80 6.26
C HIS A 67 -20.94 -4.79 7.18
N ARG A 68 -21.00 -5.71 8.14
CA ARG A 68 -22.09 -5.83 9.09
C ARG A 68 -22.35 -4.50 9.85
N ARG A 69 -21.30 -3.88 10.41
CA ARG A 69 -21.40 -2.61 11.15
C ARG A 69 -21.93 -1.45 10.29
N LEU A 70 -21.51 -1.40 9.04
CA LEU A 70 -21.98 -0.37 8.11
C LEU A 70 -23.44 -0.60 7.70
N CYS A 71 -23.84 -1.85 7.44
CA CYS A 71 -25.23 -2.18 7.17
C CYS A 71 -26.15 -1.88 8.38
N GLU A 72 -25.71 -2.19 9.59
CA GLU A 72 -26.47 -1.86 10.82
C GLU A 72 -26.65 -0.35 11.04
N ARG A 73 -25.64 0.44 10.62
CA ARG A 73 -25.66 1.90 10.80
C ARG A 73 -26.46 2.62 9.72
N PHE A 74 -26.47 2.12 8.50
CA PHE A 74 -27.06 2.77 7.32
C PHE A 74 -28.15 1.90 6.71
N ALA A 75 -27.87 1.18 5.61
CA ALA A 75 -28.80 0.28 4.99
C ALA A 75 -28.13 -1.02 4.53
N ASP A 76 -28.91 -2.11 4.46
CA ASP A 76 -28.42 -3.39 4.00
C ASP A 76 -27.96 -3.35 2.54
N CYS A 77 -26.82 -3.97 2.29
CA CYS A 77 -26.32 -4.26 0.94
C CYS A 77 -25.62 -5.62 0.94
N SER A 78 -25.43 -6.21 -0.24
CA SER A 78 -24.65 -7.45 -0.31
C SER A 78 -23.16 -7.19 -0.05
N LEU A 79 -22.46 -8.20 0.50
CA LEU A 79 -21.01 -8.12 0.71
C LEU A 79 -20.26 -7.84 -0.60
N ASP A 80 -20.72 -8.41 -1.73
CA ASP A 80 -20.13 -8.16 -3.04
C ASP A 80 -20.31 -6.72 -3.50
N ALA A 81 -21.50 -6.12 -3.30
CA ALA A 81 -21.74 -4.72 -3.62
C ALA A 81 -20.88 -3.80 -2.75
N PHE A 82 -20.80 -4.07 -1.45
CA PHE A 82 -19.92 -3.38 -0.51
C PHE A 82 -18.44 -3.49 -0.92
N ALA A 83 -17.96 -4.71 -1.20
CA ALA A 83 -16.57 -4.96 -1.55
C ALA A 83 -16.17 -4.31 -2.89
N ASN A 84 -17.09 -4.27 -3.86
CA ASN A 84 -16.86 -3.56 -5.11
C ASN A 84 -16.85 -2.04 -4.91
N ALA A 85 -17.84 -1.50 -4.21
CA ALA A 85 -17.95 -0.06 -3.97
C ALA A 85 -16.78 0.49 -3.15
N GLY A 86 -16.31 -0.25 -2.15
CA GLY A 86 -15.18 0.14 -1.33
C GLY A 86 -13.82 -0.12 -1.97
N GLY A 87 -13.71 -1.11 -2.85
CA GLY A 87 -12.44 -1.51 -3.46
C GLY A 87 -12.13 -0.80 -4.77
N ASP A 88 -13.13 -0.39 -5.55
CA ASP A 88 -12.95 0.29 -6.86
C ASP A 88 -12.53 1.75 -6.71
N ILE A 89 -11.36 1.97 -6.17
CA ILE A 89 -10.80 3.31 -5.92
C ILE A 89 -9.50 3.56 -6.66
N PHE A 90 -8.90 2.51 -7.20
CA PHE A 90 -7.57 2.56 -7.80
C PHE A 90 -7.62 2.88 -9.28
N VAL A 91 -6.52 3.46 -9.77
CA VAL A 91 -6.26 3.69 -11.19
C VAL A 91 -4.99 2.92 -11.56
N TYR A 92 -5.06 2.14 -12.65
CA TYR A 92 -3.90 1.37 -13.14
C TYR A 92 -2.80 2.30 -13.64
N ASP A 93 -1.57 2.07 -13.18
CA ASP A 93 -0.36 2.81 -13.60
C ASP A 93 0.54 1.88 -14.41
N GLU A 94 0.39 1.90 -15.73
CA GLU A 94 1.17 1.09 -16.66
C GLU A 94 2.69 1.34 -16.58
N PRO A 95 3.19 2.60 -16.48
CA PRO A 95 4.61 2.86 -16.27
C PRO A 95 5.19 2.19 -15.02
N MET A 96 4.49 2.25 -13.88
CA MET A 96 4.95 1.63 -12.63
C MET A 96 4.88 0.10 -12.71
N HIS A 97 3.82 -0.45 -13.30
CA HIS A 97 3.71 -1.90 -13.53
C HIS A 97 4.86 -2.42 -14.40
N ARG A 98 5.19 -1.73 -15.48
CA ARG A 98 6.33 -2.08 -16.36
C ARG A 98 7.65 -2.01 -15.62
N LEU A 99 7.84 -0.98 -14.77
CA LEU A 99 9.04 -0.86 -13.95
C LEU A 99 9.19 -2.04 -13.00
N THR A 100 8.15 -2.42 -12.27
CA THR A 100 8.24 -3.56 -11.32
C THR A 100 8.57 -4.88 -12.03
N ARG A 101 8.02 -5.13 -13.22
CA ARG A 101 8.39 -6.28 -14.04
C ARG A 101 9.86 -6.24 -14.46
N THR A 102 10.34 -5.08 -14.93
CA THR A 102 11.77 -4.92 -15.29
C THR A 102 12.68 -5.18 -14.09
N LEU A 103 12.33 -4.66 -12.91
CA LEU A 103 13.11 -4.90 -11.69
C LEU A 103 13.14 -6.39 -11.32
N LYS A 104 12.02 -7.09 -11.51
CA LYS A 104 11.93 -8.54 -11.29
C LYS A 104 12.81 -9.31 -12.28
N GLU A 105 12.82 -8.93 -13.55
CA GLU A 105 13.67 -9.52 -14.61
C GLU A 105 15.17 -9.29 -14.33
N LEU A 106 15.54 -8.21 -13.66
CA LEU A 106 16.89 -7.94 -13.17
C LEU A 106 17.30 -8.81 -11.97
N GLY A 107 16.41 -9.68 -11.48
CA GLY A 107 16.66 -10.59 -10.36
C GLY A 107 16.53 -9.96 -8.98
N LEU A 108 15.95 -8.75 -8.87
CA LEU A 108 15.69 -8.11 -7.58
C LEU A 108 14.48 -8.76 -6.89
N ARG A 109 14.57 -8.88 -5.56
CA ARG A 109 13.43 -9.28 -4.75
C ARG A 109 12.51 -8.08 -4.55
N LEU A 110 11.22 -8.25 -4.79
CA LEU A 110 10.22 -7.19 -4.64
C LEU A 110 9.29 -7.51 -3.47
N VAL A 111 9.13 -6.56 -2.56
CA VAL A 111 8.22 -6.65 -1.41
C VAL A 111 7.25 -5.49 -1.48
N LEU A 112 5.95 -5.76 -1.33
CA LEU A 112 4.96 -4.72 -1.09
C LEU A 112 4.90 -4.41 0.40
N LEU A 113 4.82 -3.13 0.77
CA LEU A 113 4.62 -2.67 2.15
C LEU A 113 3.52 -1.61 2.18
N SER A 114 2.32 -1.98 2.59
CA SER A 114 1.16 -1.10 2.48
C SER A 114 0.35 -1.01 3.78
N ASN A 115 -0.02 0.23 4.16
CA ASN A 115 -1.14 0.47 5.05
C ASN A 115 -2.41 0.30 4.23
N THR A 116 -3.17 -0.77 4.50
CA THR A 116 -4.28 -1.18 3.65
C THR A 116 -5.22 -2.15 4.38
N SER A 117 -6.31 -2.51 3.74
CA SER A 117 -7.29 -3.48 4.25
C SER A 117 -7.48 -4.64 3.26
N ALA A 118 -8.10 -5.73 3.74
CA ALA A 118 -8.52 -6.84 2.89
C ALA A 118 -9.42 -6.36 1.73
N LEU A 119 -10.29 -5.37 1.99
CA LEU A 119 -11.18 -4.76 0.99
C LEU A 119 -10.41 -4.28 -0.25
N HIS A 120 -9.31 -3.55 -0.05
CA HIS A 120 -8.50 -2.99 -1.12
C HIS A 120 -7.63 -4.04 -1.80
N ILE A 121 -6.94 -4.87 -1.02
CA ILE A 121 -6.02 -5.89 -1.57
C ILE A 121 -6.77 -6.93 -2.40
N ASP A 122 -7.93 -7.37 -1.96
CA ASP A 122 -8.73 -8.36 -2.70
C ASP A 122 -9.28 -7.76 -4.00
N TYR A 123 -9.64 -6.47 -3.99
CA TYR A 123 -10.01 -5.76 -5.21
C TYR A 123 -8.83 -5.65 -6.19
N VAL A 124 -7.66 -5.22 -5.73
CA VAL A 124 -6.45 -5.11 -6.56
C VAL A 124 -6.07 -6.46 -7.17
N ARG A 125 -6.08 -7.55 -6.39
CA ARG A 125 -5.75 -8.91 -6.85
C ARG A 125 -6.65 -9.42 -7.97
N ARG A 126 -7.95 -9.13 -7.89
CA ARG A 126 -8.92 -9.63 -8.90
C ARG A 126 -9.02 -8.73 -10.14
N THR A 127 -8.57 -7.46 -10.04
CA THR A 127 -8.79 -6.46 -11.08
C THR A 127 -7.50 -6.15 -11.85
N TYR A 128 -6.36 -6.15 -11.17
CA TYR A 128 -5.07 -5.74 -11.73
C TYR A 128 -4.01 -6.83 -11.55
N ASN A 129 -3.04 -6.83 -12.47
CA ASN A 129 -1.85 -7.68 -12.37
C ASN A 129 -0.66 -7.00 -11.65
N THR A 130 -0.91 -5.86 -11.01
CA THR A 130 0.11 -5.03 -10.33
C THR A 130 0.91 -5.80 -9.28
N LEU A 131 0.28 -6.78 -8.60
CA LEU A 131 0.93 -7.55 -7.54
C LEU A 131 1.70 -8.78 -8.03
N GLU A 132 1.55 -9.19 -9.30
CA GLU A 132 2.22 -10.38 -9.85
C GLU A 132 3.76 -10.37 -9.73
N PRO A 133 4.48 -9.25 -9.91
CA PRO A 133 5.93 -9.22 -9.80
C PRO A 133 6.45 -9.35 -8.37
N PHE A 134 5.61 -9.21 -7.36
CA PHE A 134 6.01 -9.16 -5.95
C PHE A 134 6.20 -10.58 -5.38
N ASP A 135 7.32 -10.78 -4.68
CA ASP A 135 7.63 -12.04 -3.99
C ASP A 135 6.86 -12.16 -2.68
N GLU A 136 6.67 -11.05 -1.97
CA GLU A 136 6.02 -11.00 -0.66
C GLU A 136 5.21 -9.72 -0.50
N LEU A 137 4.19 -9.81 0.36
CA LEU A 137 3.33 -8.68 0.72
C LEU A 137 3.32 -8.50 2.24
N THR A 138 3.74 -7.33 2.71
CA THR A 138 3.61 -6.88 4.09
C THR A 138 2.42 -5.93 4.16
N LEU A 139 1.30 -6.39 4.70
CA LEU A 139 0.02 -5.68 4.74
C LEU A 139 -0.35 -5.35 6.18
N SER A 140 -0.64 -4.09 6.49
CA SER A 140 -0.86 -3.61 7.86
C SER A 140 -1.89 -4.44 8.63
N TYR A 141 -3.04 -4.74 8.01
CA TYR A 141 -4.11 -5.52 8.63
C TYR A 141 -3.72 -6.96 8.98
N GLN A 142 -2.70 -7.53 8.32
CA GLN A 142 -2.21 -8.89 8.60
C GLN A 142 -1.14 -8.91 9.67
N VAL A 143 -0.23 -7.91 9.66
CA VAL A 143 0.88 -7.84 10.61
C VAL A 143 0.55 -7.03 11.87
N GLN A 144 -0.63 -6.42 11.91
CA GLN A 144 -1.12 -5.58 13.01
C GLN A 144 -0.12 -4.47 13.41
N ALA A 145 0.50 -3.88 12.38
CA ALA A 145 1.38 -2.74 12.50
C ALA A 145 1.26 -1.90 11.23
N SER A 146 1.34 -0.59 11.36
CA SER A 146 1.20 0.36 10.25
C SER A 146 2.40 1.27 10.14
N LYS A 147 2.76 1.69 8.92
CA LYS A 147 3.73 2.77 8.72
C LYS A 147 3.23 4.03 9.44
N PRO A 148 4.06 4.78 10.16
CA PRO A 148 5.53 4.69 10.24
C PRO A 148 6.08 3.87 11.43
N ASP A 149 5.34 2.93 12.02
CA ASP A 149 5.88 2.09 13.10
C ASP A 149 7.03 1.21 12.58
N SER A 150 8.11 1.14 13.38
CA SER A 150 9.29 0.34 13.06
C SER A 150 9.00 -1.16 12.88
N ALA A 151 7.95 -1.69 13.49
CA ALA A 151 7.60 -3.10 13.43
C ALA A 151 7.26 -3.54 12.00
N ILE A 152 6.50 -2.72 11.25
CA ILE A 152 6.10 -3.08 9.89
C ILE A 152 7.28 -3.07 8.91
N TYR A 153 8.23 -2.14 9.09
CA TYR A 153 9.45 -2.10 8.27
C TYR A 153 10.35 -3.30 8.55
N ARG A 154 10.53 -3.68 9.83
CA ARG A 154 11.31 -4.87 10.18
C ARG A 154 10.69 -6.14 9.61
N HIS A 155 9.35 -6.24 9.60
CA HIS A 155 8.66 -7.33 8.94
C HIS A 155 8.98 -7.36 7.43
N ALA A 156 8.88 -6.23 6.74
CA ALA A 156 9.18 -6.13 5.31
C ALA A 156 10.65 -6.46 4.99
N ILE A 157 11.61 -6.00 5.83
CA ILE A 157 13.03 -6.36 5.71
C ILE A 157 13.22 -7.88 5.87
N GLY A 158 12.53 -8.50 6.83
CA GLY A 158 12.53 -9.96 7.00
C GLY A 158 12.02 -10.68 5.76
N GLN A 159 10.96 -10.19 5.15
CA GLN A 159 10.42 -10.70 3.89
C GLN A 159 11.38 -10.48 2.69
N ALA A 160 12.13 -9.38 2.70
CA ALA A 160 13.15 -9.10 1.70
C ALA A 160 14.33 -10.11 1.76
N GLY A 161 14.58 -10.73 2.89
CA GLY A 161 15.60 -11.77 3.06
C GLY A 161 17.04 -11.25 2.91
N CYS A 162 17.27 -9.97 3.22
CA CYS A 162 18.59 -9.33 3.17
C CYS A 162 18.66 -8.19 4.21
N GLU A 163 19.83 -7.57 4.36
CA GLU A 163 20.01 -6.50 5.31
C GLU A 163 19.28 -5.22 4.89
N ALA A 164 18.85 -4.40 5.86
CA ALA A 164 18.17 -3.12 5.58
C ALA A 164 18.96 -2.22 4.62
N THR A 165 20.28 -2.20 4.72
CA THR A 165 21.18 -1.43 3.85
C THR A 165 21.26 -1.96 2.41
N GLU A 166 20.77 -3.18 2.15
CA GLU A 166 20.64 -3.79 0.82
C GLU A 166 19.25 -3.60 0.23
N CYS A 167 18.30 -3.02 0.99
CA CYS A 167 16.95 -2.71 0.59
C CYS A 167 16.78 -1.23 0.21
N LEU A 168 16.00 -0.99 -0.82
CA LEU A 168 15.44 0.33 -1.14
C LEU A 168 13.98 0.37 -0.70
N PHE A 169 13.51 1.52 -0.20
CA PHE A 169 12.11 1.74 0.12
C PHE A 169 11.57 2.96 -0.64
N ILE A 170 10.38 2.82 -1.22
CA ILE A 170 9.75 3.85 -2.06
C ILE A 170 8.33 4.09 -1.55
N ASP A 171 8.04 5.34 -1.16
CA ASP A 171 6.76 5.74 -0.56
C ASP A 171 6.50 7.22 -0.88
N ASP A 172 5.23 7.65 -0.99
CA ASP A 172 4.83 9.03 -1.31
C ASP A 172 4.74 9.95 -0.08
N ARG A 173 4.87 9.39 1.15
CA ARG A 173 4.73 10.10 2.42
C ARG A 173 6.06 10.28 3.14
N ALA A 174 6.35 11.53 3.51
CA ALA A 174 7.60 11.87 4.19
C ALA A 174 7.74 11.25 5.59
N ASP A 175 6.64 11.08 6.32
CA ASP A 175 6.63 10.41 7.63
C ASP A 175 6.98 8.91 7.51
N ASN A 176 6.49 8.23 6.46
CA ASN A 176 6.85 6.86 6.16
C ASN A 176 8.34 6.73 5.78
N ILE A 177 8.86 7.66 4.99
CA ILE A 177 10.29 7.72 4.65
C ILE A 177 11.14 7.85 5.91
N ALA A 178 10.79 8.77 6.80
CA ALA A 178 11.53 8.96 8.06
C ALA A 178 11.50 7.70 8.95
N GLY A 179 10.34 7.00 9.04
CA GLY A 179 10.21 5.75 9.77
C GLY A 179 11.08 4.63 9.19
N ALA A 180 11.16 4.53 7.87
CA ALA A 180 11.99 3.56 7.16
C ALA A 180 13.50 3.82 7.35
N GLU A 181 13.93 5.07 7.26
CA GLU A 181 15.32 5.47 7.47
C GLU A 181 15.77 5.21 8.92
N ALA A 182 14.87 5.36 9.90
CA ALA A 182 15.14 5.07 11.30
C ALA A 182 15.47 3.58 11.55
N VAL A 183 15.07 2.66 10.66
CA VAL A 183 15.43 1.24 10.73
C VAL A 183 16.55 0.86 9.74
N GLY A 184 17.17 1.83 9.07
CA GLY A 184 18.33 1.64 8.21
C GLY A 184 18.04 1.38 6.74
N LEU A 185 16.79 1.52 6.29
CA LEU A 185 16.43 1.46 4.86
C LEU A 185 16.95 2.69 4.10
N ARG A 186 17.38 2.48 2.86
CA ARG A 186 17.66 3.57 1.92
C ARG A 186 16.34 3.93 1.23
N SER A 187 15.85 5.14 1.45
CA SER A 187 14.48 5.51 1.09
C SER A 187 14.40 6.58 0.02
N HIS A 188 13.32 6.58 -0.75
CA HIS A 188 13.00 7.59 -1.76
C HIS A 188 11.57 8.10 -1.58
N LEU A 189 11.43 9.41 -1.42
CA LEU A 189 10.14 10.07 -1.42
C LEU A 189 9.61 10.16 -2.86
N PHE A 190 8.63 9.34 -3.18
CA PHE A 190 8.09 9.23 -4.52
C PHE A 190 7.36 10.51 -4.95
N ARG A 191 7.70 11.01 -6.13
CA ARG A 191 7.07 12.15 -6.80
C ARG A 191 6.79 11.87 -8.28
N GLY A 192 6.78 10.59 -8.63
CA GLY A 192 6.55 10.10 -9.98
C GLY A 192 7.75 9.36 -10.55
N ILE A 193 7.48 8.58 -11.59
CA ILE A 193 8.49 7.70 -12.23
C ILE A 193 9.68 8.48 -12.80
N GLY A 194 9.46 9.74 -13.21
CA GLY A 194 10.52 10.60 -13.76
C GLY A 194 11.65 10.91 -12.78
N GLU A 195 11.35 11.00 -11.47
CA GLU A 195 12.35 11.18 -10.42
C GLU A 195 12.86 9.84 -9.89
N LEU A 196 12.01 8.81 -9.87
CA LEU A 196 12.35 7.48 -9.37
C LEU A 196 13.44 6.81 -10.22
N LEU A 197 13.34 6.84 -11.54
CA LEU A 197 14.32 6.16 -12.42
C LEU A 197 15.76 6.69 -12.26
N PRO A 198 16.03 8.00 -12.27
CA PRO A 198 17.36 8.54 -11.97
C PRO A 198 17.86 8.14 -10.58
N TRP A 199 16.98 8.14 -9.58
CA TRP A 199 17.37 7.74 -8.23
C TRP A 199 17.74 6.24 -8.17
N LEU A 200 16.97 5.34 -8.76
CA LEU A 200 17.31 3.91 -8.85
C LEU A 200 18.68 3.68 -9.50
N ARG A 201 18.96 4.38 -10.62
CA ARG A 201 20.28 4.33 -11.27
C ARG A 201 21.39 4.81 -10.34
N SER A 202 21.16 5.86 -9.56
CA SER A 202 22.13 6.34 -8.56
C SER A 202 22.39 5.33 -7.44
N GLN A 203 21.44 4.41 -7.20
CA GLN A 203 21.59 3.30 -6.26
C GLN A 203 22.25 2.06 -6.89
N GLY A 204 22.61 2.12 -8.18
CA GLY A 204 23.25 1.01 -8.90
C GLY A 204 22.27 0.01 -9.52
N VAL A 205 20.98 0.35 -9.61
CA VAL A 205 19.96 -0.47 -10.29
C VAL A 205 19.96 -0.12 -11.80
N ALA A 206 20.08 -1.12 -12.65
CA ALA A 206 20.23 -0.95 -14.11
C ALA A 206 18.86 -0.83 -14.83
N VAL A 207 18.08 0.24 -14.54
CA VAL A 207 16.77 0.55 -15.14
C VAL A 207 16.83 1.66 -16.14
#